data_5e231daf5f19c080d302453c605032bf
#
_entry.id   5e231daf5f19c080d302453c605032bf
#
_cell.length_a   1.000
_cell.length_b   1.000
_cell.length_c   1.000
_cell.angle_alpha   90.00
_cell.angle_beta   90.00
_cell.angle_gamma   90.00
#
_symmetry.space_group_name_H-M   'P 1'
#
loop_
_entity.id
_entity.type
_entity.pdbx_description
1 polymer ?
#
loop_
_entity_poly.entity_id
_entity_poly.type
_entity_poly.pdbx_seq_one_letter_code
_entity_poly.pdbx_strand_id
1 'polypeptide(L)'
;MAGSFAELAGRFGFRTDQGRIDAKTWREGTIFLGVPLAVLTLIWFFLAPFAQHDLAKTPFLAWGTVATFVYLLFYAFAILLIAICHYNLSAKRWRDRGWPFPGALAGLLPLTALVSGAAHWLQPREAEIISYWYVAGIDAALVAIIAWNVVEVGCFGARKP
;
A
#
# COMPACT_ATOMS: atom_id res chain seq x y z
N MET A 1 5.43 11.47 -25.63
CA MET A 1 6.16 10.18 -25.64
C MET A 1 6.20 9.69 -24.20
N ALA A 2 5.53 8.58 -23.91
CA ALA A 2 5.59 7.98 -22.58
C ALA A 2 6.98 7.34 -22.42
N GLY A 3 7.80 7.87 -21.52
CA GLY A 3 9.06 7.25 -21.17
C GLY A 3 8.81 5.82 -20.71
N SER A 4 9.76 4.92 -20.99
CA SER A 4 9.66 3.53 -20.54
C SER A 4 9.41 3.47 -19.04
N PHE A 5 8.61 2.49 -18.57
CA PHE A 5 8.38 2.25 -17.14
C PHE A 5 9.68 2.21 -16.33
N ALA A 6 10.76 1.66 -16.92
CA ALA A 6 12.09 1.61 -16.32
C ALA A 6 12.72 2.99 -16.12
N GLU A 7 12.50 3.93 -17.05
CA GLU A 7 12.98 5.32 -16.93
C GLU A 7 12.23 6.08 -15.85
N LEU A 8 10.90 5.92 -15.79
CA LEU A 8 10.07 6.51 -14.74
C LEU A 8 10.45 5.96 -13.36
N ALA A 9 10.60 4.63 -13.23
CA ALA A 9 11.02 4.02 -11.98
C ALA A 9 12.43 4.47 -11.56
N GLY A 10 13.34 4.66 -12.51
CA GLY A 10 14.69 5.22 -12.29
C GLY A 10 14.64 6.66 -11.77
N ARG A 11 13.76 7.49 -12.32
CA ARG A 11 13.56 8.89 -11.91
C ARG A 11 13.18 9.03 -10.44
N PHE A 12 12.32 8.16 -9.93
CA PHE A 12 11.89 8.19 -8.53
C PHE A 12 12.86 7.51 -7.57
N GLY A 13 13.82 6.74 -8.09
CA GLY A 13 14.83 6.06 -7.28
C GLY A 13 14.24 5.12 -6.24
N PHE A 14 13.23 4.33 -6.59
CA PHE A 14 12.53 3.43 -5.66
C PHE A 14 13.42 2.34 -5.02
N ARG A 15 14.61 2.10 -5.56
CA ARG A 15 15.53 1.03 -5.12
C ARG A 15 16.24 1.32 -3.80
N THR A 16 16.29 2.56 -3.36
CA THR A 16 17.00 2.96 -2.15
C THR A 16 16.24 4.02 -1.38
N ASP A 17 16.36 4.01 -0.08
CA ASP A 17 15.85 5.04 0.82
C ASP A 17 16.79 6.25 0.94
N GLN A 18 18.04 6.16 0.43
CA GLN A 18 19.05 7.19 0.53
C GLN A 18 18.76 8.39 -0.39
N GLY A 19 19.25 9.56 0.02
CA GLY A 19 19.06 10.82 -0.71
C GLY A 19 17.91 11.66 -0.17
N ARG A 20 17.55 12.71 -0.92
CA ARG A 20 16.45 13.65 -0.64
C ARG A 20 15.67 13.89 -1.92
N ILE A 21 14.38 14.15 -1.79
CA ILE A 21 13.48 14.50 -2.89
C ILE A 21 12.55 15.62 -2.48
N ASP A 22 12.11 16.43 -3.45
CA ASP A 22 11.14 17.49 -3.23
C ASP A 22 9.69 16.95 -3.14
N ALA A 23 8.77 17.81 -2.72
CA ALA A 23 7.35 17.45 -2.59
C ALA A 23 6.71 17.06 -3.92
N LYS A 24 7.12 17.67 -5.03
CA LYS A 24 6.59 17.38 -6.37
C LYS A 24 6.95 15.97 -6.79
N THR A 25 8.23 15.58 -6.68
CA THR A 25 8.71 14.24 -7.00
C THR A 25 8.04 13.18 -6.12
N TRP A 26 7.84 13.48 -4.82
CA TRP A 26 7.14 12.58 -3.91
C TRP A 26 5.68 12.37 -4.34
N ARG A 27 4.94 13.44 -4.67
CA ARG A 27 3.54 13.33 -5.14
C ARG A 27 3.44 12.54 -6.43
N GLU A 28 4.26 12.87 -7.42
CA GLU A 28 4.29 12.16 -8.71
C GLU A 28 4.60 10.67 -8.51
N GLY A 29 5.60 10.33 -7.67
CA GLY A 29 5.94 8.95 -7.34
C GLY A 29 4.85 8.22 -6.57
N THR A 30 4.18 8.89 -5.63
CA THR A 30 3.04 8.32 -4.87
C THR A 30 1.86 8.04 -5.79
N ILE A 31 1.52 8.94 -6.73
CA ILE A 31 0.48 8.72 -7.73
C ILE A 31 0.86 7.55 -8.65
N PHE A 32 2.11 7.51 -9.12
CA PHE A 32 2.63 6.43 -9.96
C PHE A 32 2.50 5.06 -9.31
N LEU A 33 2.72 4.94 -8.00
CA LEU A 33 2.53 3.71 -7.23
C LEU A 33 1.04 3.45 -6.88
N GLY A 34 0.28 4.51 -6.65
CA GLY A 34 -1.12 4.43 -6.24
C GLY A 34 -2.06 3.95 -7.35
N VAL A 35 -1.79 4.33 -8.61
CA VAL A 35 -2.62 3.91 -9.75
C VAL A 35 -2.64 2.39 -9.92
N PRO A 36 -1.49 1.68 -10.04
CA PRO A 36 -1.51 0.23 -10.13
C PRO A 36 -2.08 -0.44 -8.87
N LEU A 37 -1.83 0.12 -7.68
CA LEU A 37 -2.44 -0.37 -6.45
C LEU A 37 -3.97 -0.30 -6.51
N ALA A 38 -4.52 0.84 -6.94
CA ALA A 38 -5.97 1.02 -7.06
C ALA A 38 -6.58 0.03 -8.07
N VAL A 39 -5.94 -0.15 -9.23
CA VAL A 39 -6.39 -1.12 -10.25
C VAL A 39 -6.38 -2.55 -9.70
N LEU A 40 -5.29 -2.96 -9.07
CA LEU A 40 -5.18 -4.30 -8.49
C LEU A 40 -6.20 -4.51 -7.37
N THR A 41 -6.42 -3.50 -6.52
CA THR A 41 -7.42 -3.58 -5.44
C THR A 41 -8.83 -3.66 -6.00
N LEU A 42 -9.13 -2.94 -7.09
CA LEU A 42 -10.42 -3.01 -7.76
C LEU A 42 -10.68 -4.42 -8.33
N ILE A 43 -9.68 -5.01 -9.00
CA ILE A 43 -9.78 -6.40 -9.50
C ILE A 43 -10.01 -7.36 -8.32
N TRP A 44 -9.26 -7.20 -7.23
CA TRP A 44 -9.45 -8.00 -6.02
C TRP A 44 -10.89 -7.89 -5.49
N PHE A 45 -11.47 -6.71 -5.46
CA PHE A 45 -12.85 -6.51 -4.99
C PHE A 45 -13.85 -7.37 -5.75
N PHE A 46 -13.68 -7.54 -7.06
CA PHE A 46 -14.54 -8.42 -7.88
C PHE A 46 -14.24 -9.91 -7.69
N LEU A 47 -13.00 -10.28 -7.35
CA LEU A 47 -12.60 -11.67 -7.15
C LEU A 47 -12.82 -12.16 -5.72
N ALA A 48 -12.87 -11.29 -4.74
CA ALA A 48 -12.96 -11.63 -3.31
C ALA A 48 -14.11 -12.59 -2.96
N PRO A 49 -15.32 -12.49 -3.55
CA PRO A 49 -16.40 -13.45 -3.28
C PRO A 49 -16.04 -14.90 -3.62
N PHE A 50 -15.21 -15.13 -4.65
CA PHE A 50 -14.78 -16.47 -5.06
C PHE A 50 -13.71 -17.07 -4.13
N ALA A 51 -13.08 -16.23 -3.27
CA ALA A 51 -12.16 -16.70 -2.25
C ALA A 51 -12.85 -17.30 -1.00
N GLN A 52 -14.17 -17.06 -0.86
CA GLN A 52 -15.01 -17.66 0.19
C GLN A 52 -15.56 -18.98 -0.31
N HIS A 53 -14.69 -20.00 -0.34
CA HIS A 53 -15.02 -21.31 -0.88
C HIS A 53 -15.63 -22.22 0.19
N ASP A 54 -16.84 -22.70 -0.06
CA ASP A 54 -17.53 -23.69 0.78
C ASP A 54 -17.40 -25.08 0.13
N LEU A 55 -16.52 -25.91 0.69
CA LEU A 55 -16.27 -27.27 0.20
C LEU A 55 -17.50 -28.20 0.27
N ALA A 56 -18.51 -27.85 1.07
CA ALA A 56 -19.75 -28.61 1.12
C ALA A 56 -20.66 -28.38 -0.09
N LYS A 57 -20.47 -27.23 -0.79
CA LYS A 57 -21.34 -26.80 -1.90
C LYS A 57 -20.66 -26.80 -3.26
N THR A 58 -19.32 -26.68 -3.28
CA THR A 58 -18.57 -26.52 -4.53
C THR A 58 -17.37 -27.47 -4.59
N PRO A 59 -16.99 -27.95 -5.80
CA PRO A 59 -15.82 -28.80 -5.97
C PRO A 59 -14.55 -28.10 -5.51
N PHE A 60 -13.61 -28.85 -4.94
CA PHE A 60 -12.30 -28.35 -4.47
C PHE A 60 -11.52 -27.58 -5.56
N LEU A 61 -11.62 -28.02 -6.82
CA LEU A 61 -10.96 -27.39 -7.98
C LEU A 61 -11.95 -26.56 -8.82
N ALA A 62 -12.79 -25.73 -8.20
CA ALA A 62 -13.57 -24.77 -8.95
C ALA A 62 -12.63 -23.72 -9.59
N TRP A 63 -12.69 -23.55 -10.91
CA TRP A 63 -11.80 -22.65 -11.66
C TRP A 63 -11.81 -21.21 -11.14
N GLY A 64 -12.98 -20.70 -10.72
CA GLY A 64 -13.09 -19.38 -10.11
C GLY A 64 -12.28 -19.24 -8.83
N THR A 65 -12.32 -20.25 -7.97
CA THR A 65 -11.55 -20.30 -6.73
C THR A 65 -10.05 -20.36 -7.01
N VAL A 66 -9.62 -21.27 -7.91
CA VAL A 66 -8.20 -21.41 -8.28
C VAL A 66 -7.67 -20.09 -8.86
N ALA A 67 -8.39 -19.48 -9.81
CA ALA A 67 -7.99 -18.21 -10.40
C ALA A 67 -7.89 -17.09 -9.36
N THR A 68 -8.82 -17.04 -8.40
CA THR A 68 -8.81 -16.05 -7.32
C THR A 68 -7.60 -16.22 -6.39
N PHE A 69 -7.25 -17.44 -6.01
CA PHE A 69 -6.07 -17.66 -5.17
C PHE A 69 -4.75 -17.38 -5.90
N VAL A 70 -4.67 -17.72 -7.19
CA VAL A 70 -3.51 -17.33 -8.03
C VAL A 70 -3.40 -15.80 -8.10
N TYR A 71 -4.52 -15.11 -8.35
CA TYR A 71 -4.53 -13.65 -8.33
C TYR A 71 -4.11 -13.10 -6.96
N LEU A 72 -4.59 -13.67 -5.86
CA LEU A 72 -4.24 -13.23 -4.51
C LEU A 72 -2.73 -13.28 -4.25
N LEU A 73 -2.03 -14.32 -4.72
CA LEU A 73 -0.58 -14.41 -4.61
C LEU A 73 0.12 -13.27 -5.35
N PHE A 74 -0.28 -13.00 -6.61
CA PHE A 74 0.26 -11.87 -7.37
C PHE A 74 -0.07 -10.53 -6.72
N TYR A 75 -1.28 -10.37 -6.24
CA TYR A 75 -1.72 -9.15 -5.57
C TYR A 75 -0.94 -8.90 -4.28
N ALA A 76 -0.76 -9.91 -3.43
CA ALA A 76 0.03 -9.80 -2.21
C ALA A 76 1.48 -9.41 -2.49
N PHE A 77 2.11 -10.03 -3.51
CA PHE A 77 3.46 -9.70 -3.92
C PHE A 77 3.56 -8.26 -4.46
N ALA A 78 2.61 -7.85 -5.30
CA ALA A 78 2.57 -6.50 -5.85
C ALA A 78 2.39 -5.44 -4.74
N ILE A 79 1.52 -5.68 -3.76
CA ILE A 79 1.35 -4.79 -2.59
C ILE A 79 2.66 -4.63 -1.82
N LEU A 80 3.37 -5.73 -1.56
CA LEU A 80 4.66 -5.68 -0.85
C LEU A 80 5.70 -4.85 -1.62
N LEU A 81 5.79 -5.04 -2.95
CA LEU A 81 6.68 -4.24 -3.78
C LEU A 81 6.30 -2.75 -3.75
N ILE A 82 5.02 -2.43 -3.88
CA ILE A 82 4.52 -1.05 -3.80
C ILE A 82 4.81 -0.45 -2.42
N ALA A 83 4.61 -1.20 -1.35
CA ALA A 83 4.90 -0.78 0.02
C ALA A 83 6.39 -0.44 0.22
N ILE A 84 7.30 -1.28 -0.29
CA ILE A 84 8.75 -1.06 -0.24
C ILE A 84 9.13 0.19 -1.07
N CYS A 85 8.59 0.31 -2.28
CA CYS A 85 8.83 1.48 -3.14
C CYS A 85 8.34 2.78 -2.48
N HIS A 86 7.14 2.76 -1.90
CA HIS A 86 6.58 3.91 -1.19
C HIS A 86 7.38 4.24 0.08
N TYR A 87 7.83 3.24 0.83
CA TYR A 87 8.73 3.42 1.95
C TYR A 87 10.01 4.17 1.54
N ASN A 88 10.71 3.68 0.51
CA ASN A 88 11.94 4.28 0.03
C ASN A 88 11.72 5.73 -0.47
N LEU A 89 10.63 5.97 -1.18
CA LEU A 89 10.25 7.30 -1.64
C LEU A 89 9.98 8.24 -0.45
N SER A 90 9.20 7.79 0.52
CA SER A 90 8.81 8.60 1.68
C SER A 90 9.99 8.84 2.62
N ALA A 91 10.90 7.87 2.82
CA ALA A 91 12.10 8.06 3.64
C ALA A 91 12.99 9.21 3.13
N LYS A 92 13.16 9.33 1.80
CA LYS A 92 13.88 10.46 1.19
C LYS A 92 13.20 11.78 1.47
N ARG A 93 11.88 11.80 1.40
CA ARG A 93 11.11 13.03 1.60
C ARG A 93 11.09 13.44 3.08
N TRP A 94 10.94 12.51 4.02
CA TRP A 94 11.05 12.79 5.45
C TRP A 94 12.45 13.32 5.84
N ARG A 95 13.51 12.81 5.16
CA ARG A 95 14.88 13.30 5.33
C ARG A 95 15.05 14.73 4.78
N ASP A 96 14.39 15.05 3.67
CA ASP A 96 14.35 16.41 3.10
C ASP A 96 13.62 17.38 4.03
N ARG A 97 12.60 16.90 4.76
CA ARG A 97 11.89 17.66 5.79
C ARG A 97 12.71 17.87 7.08
N GLY A 98 13.84 17.19 7.24
CA GLY A 98 14.69 17.31 8.42
C GLY A 98 14.07 16.72 9.69
N TRP A 99 13.13 15.78 9.57
CA TRP A 99 12.56 15.09 10.71
C TRP A 99 13.53 14.05 11.28
N PRO A 100 13.55 13.86 12.62
CA PRO A 100 14.27 12.74 13.22
C PRO A 100 13.59 11.42 12.80
N PHE A 101 14.39 10.35 12.63
CA PHE A 101 13.92 9.00 12.30
C PHE A 101 13.08 8.92 10.99
N PRO A 102 13.59 9.42 9.86
CA PRO A 102 12.87 9.46 8.59
C PRO A 102 12.40 8.08 8.12
N GLY A 103 13.15 7.01 8.40
CA GLY A 103 12.77 5.64 8.09
C GLY A 103 11.57 5.16 8.89
N ALA A 104 11.49 5.44 10.19
CA ALA A 104 10.34 5.06 11.00
C ALA A 104 9.07 5.76 10.51
N LEU A 105 9.16 7.07 10.24
CA LEU A 105 8.03 7.85 9.73
C LEU A 105 7.56 7.38 8.35
N ALA A 106 8.51 7.03 7.47
CA ALA A 106 8.21 6.48 6.15
C ALA A 106 7.51 5.11 6.20
N GLY A 107 7.79 4.32 7.23
CA GLY A 107 7.20 3.00 7.44
C GLY A 107 5.75 3.05 7.92
N LEU A 108 5.30 4.13 8.56
CA LEU A 108 3.97 4.21 9.17
C LEU A 108 2.85 3.92 8.17
N LEU A 109 2.84 4.59 7.02
CA LEU A 109 1.78 4.42 6.02
C LEU A 109 1.77 3.01 5.42
N PRO A 110 2.87 2.47 4.85
CA PRO A 110 2.83 1.13 4.26
C PRO A 110 2.55 0.04 5.30
N LEU A 111 3.09 0.14 6.52
CA LEU A 111 2.82 -0.85 7.57
C LEU A 111 1.36 -0.82 8.01
N THR A 112 0.79 0.36 8.26
CA THR A 112 -0.63 0.46 8.65
C THR A 112 -1.55 -0.01 7.53
N ALA A 113 -1.22 0.27 6.25
CA ALA A 113 -1.98 -0.23 5.11
C ALA A 113 -1.93 -1.77 5.01
N LEU A 114 -0.76 -2.39 5.24
CA LEU A 114 -0.62 -3.85 5.26
C LEU A 114 -1.42 -4.47 6.42
N VAL A 115 -1.38 -3.85 7.60
CA VAL A 115 -2.16 -4.32 8.77
C VAL A 115 -3.65 -4.18 8.52
N SER A 116 -4.13 -3.07 7.93
CA SER A 116 -5.54 -2.89 7.54
C SER A 116 -5.97 -3.96 6.53
N GLY A 117 -5.18 -4.19 5.47
CA GLY A 117 -5.47 -5.24 4.49
C GLY A 117 -5.54 -6.64 5.11
N ALA A 118 -4.62 -6.98 6.02
CA ALA A 118 -4.64 -8.23 6.75
C ALA A 118 -5.87 -8.35 7.67
N ALA A 119 -6.24 -7.27 8.37
CA ALA A 119 -7.41 -7.23 9.23
C ALA A 119 -8.71 -7.45 8.44
N HIS A 120 -8.87 -6.82 7.29
CA HIS A 120 -10.01 -7.05 6.38
C HIS A 120 -10.04 -8.47 5.82
N TRP A 121 -8.89 -9.10 5.60
CA TRP A 121 -8.83 -10.50 5.17
C TRP A 121 -9.22 -11.48 6.27
N LEU A 122 -8.78 -11.24 7.50
CA LEU A 122 -8.96 -12.15 8.63
C LEU A 122 -10.34 -12.01 9.29
N GLN A 123 -10.87 -10.79 9.39
CA GLN A 123 -12.09 -10.51 10.14
C GLN A 123 -13.29 -11.39 9.72
N PRO A 124 -13.60 -11.60 8.42
CA PRO A 124 -14.73 -12.45 8.03
C PRO A 124 -14.52 -13.95 8.35
N ARG A 125 -13.26 -14.35 8.59
CA ARG A 125 -12.90 -15.76 8.90
C ARG A 125 -12.86 -16.04 10.39
N GLU A 126 -12.53 -15.00 11.17
CA GLU A 126 -12.30 -15.07 12.60
C GLU A 126 -13.18 -14.04 13.34
N ALA A 127 -14.45 -13.91 12.90
CA ALA A 127 -15.36 -12.87 13.41
C ALA A 127 -15.66 -13.01 14.91
N GLU A 128 -15.51 -14.21 15.47
CA GLU A 128 -15.67 -14.47 16.90
C GLU A 128 -14.53 -13.87 17.73
N ILE A 129 -13.32 -13.75 17.15
CA ILE A 129 -12.11 -13.26 17.81
C ILE A 129 -11.84 -11.81 17.44
N ILE A 130 -12.00 -11.49 16.14
CA ILE A 130 -11.69 -10.15 15.59
C ILE A 130 -12.97 -9.35 15.43
N SER A 131 -13.25 -8.50 16.42
CA SER A 131 -14.40 -7.60 16.34
C SER A 131 -14.22 -6.60 15.18
N TYR A 132 -15.32 -6.29 14.50
CA TYR A 132 -15.38 -5.23 13.47
C TYR A 132 -14.82 -3.88 13.96
N TRP A 133 -14.97 -3.55 15.24
CA TRP A 133 -14.44 -2.32 15.83
C TRP A 133 -12.92 -2.21 15.78
N TYR A 134 -12.19 -3.33 15.83
CA TYR A 134 -10.73 -3.33 15.66
C TYR A 134 -10.35 -2.95 14.23
N VAL A 135 -11.06 -3.51 13.25
CA VAL A 135 -10.83 -3.18 11.82
C VAL A 135 -11.14 -1.71 11.57
N ALA A 136 -12.29 -1.22 12.04
CA ALA A 136 -12.66 0.18 11.92
C ALA A 136 -11.65 1.13 12.59
N GLY A 137 -11.09 0.74 13.75
CA GLY A 137 -10.03 1.51 14.42
C GLY A 137 -8.73 1.57 13.62
N ILE A 138 -8.32 0.45 13.01
CA ILE A 138 -7.15 0.40 12.13
C ILE A 138 -7.37 1.27 10.87
N ASP A 139 -8.55 1.21 10.28
CA ASP A 139 -8.89 2.03 9.11
C ASP A 139 -8.92 3.53 9.43
N ALA A 140 -9.46 3.90 10.59
CA ALA A 140 -9.41 5.28 11.06
C ALA A 140 -7.96 5.77 11.26
N ALA A 141 -7.10 4.93 11.83
CA ALA A 141 -5.67 5.23 11.96
C ALA A 141 -4.99 5.35 10.59
N LEU A 142 -5.32 4.47 9.64
CA LEU A 142 -4.80 4.54 8.27
C LEU A 142 -5.19 5.85 7.59
N VAL A 143 -6.47 6.26 7.67
CA VAL A 143 -6.95 7.52 7.10
C VAL A 143 -6.22 8.71 7.73
N ALA A 144 -6.05 8.72 9.05
CA ALA A 144 -5.32 9.78 9.75
C ALA A 144 -3.85 9.86 9.30
N ILE A 145 -3.17 8.71 9.15
CA ILE A 145 -1.79 8.63 8.66
C ILE A 145 -1.69 9.10 7.21
N ILE A 146 -2.63 8.72 6.34
CA ILE A 146 -2.68 9.21 4.95
C ILE A 146 -2.81 10.72 4.93
N ALA A 147 -3.79 11.28 5.66
CA ALA A 147 -4.01 12.72 5.72
C ALA A 147 -2.77 13.46 6.22
N TRP A 148 -2.15 12.97 7.29
CA TRP A 148 -0.92 13.54 7.83
C TRP A 148 0.24 13.49 6.82
N ASN A 149 0.46 12.34 6.15
CA ASN A 149 1.49 12.22 5.12
C ASN A 149 1.25 13.18 3.95
N VAL A 150 0.01 13.28 3.46
CA VAL A 150 -0.33 14.20 2.35
C VAL A 150 -0.03 15.65 2.74
N VAL A 151 -0.42 16.07 3.93
CA VAL A 151 -0.19 17.43 4.42
C VAL A 151 1.30 17.68 4.67
N GLU A 152 1.94 16.85 5.50
CA GLU A 152 3.30 17.10 5.97
C GLU A 152 4.35 16.86 4.88
N VAL A 153 4.20 15.79 4.11
CA VAL A 153 5.19 15.35 3.12
C VAL A 153 4.87 15.88 1.73
N GLY A 154 3.56 15.95 1.40
CA GLY A 154 3.09 16.35 0.08
C GLY A 154 2.94 17.84 -0.13
N CYS A 155 2.56 18.61 0.90
CA CYS A 155 2.23 20.03 0.75
C CYS A 155 3.36 20.98 1.19
N PHE A 156 4.04 20.67 2.30
CA PHE A 156 5.07 21.59 2.82
C PHE A 156 6.41 21.46 2.08
N GLY A 157 7.10 22.59 1.87
CA GLY A 157 8.46 22.65 1.35
C GLY A 157 9.52 22.06 2.29
N ALA A 158 10.78 22.01 1.83
CA ALA A 158 11.89 21.63 2.71
C ALA A 158 11.96 22.55 3.93
N ARG A 159 12.20 21.99 5.11
CA ARG A 159 12.46 22.80 6.30
C ARG A 159 13.84 23.43 6.12
N LYS A 160 13.91 24.75 6.13
CA LYS A 160 15.21 25.43 6.16
C LYS A 160 15.89 25.11 7.49
N PRO A 161 17.19 24.78 7.49
CA PRO A 161 17.95 24.55 8.71
C PRO A 161 17.98 25.78 9.63
#